data_865bf37b4bb36f0d0aafdb704a25ebc8
#
_entry.id   865bf37b4bb36f0d0aafdb704a25ebc8
#
_cell.length_a   1.000
_cell.length_b   1.000
_cell.length_c   1.000
_cell.angle_alpha   90.00
_cell.angle_beta   90.00
_cell.angle_gamma   90.00
#
_symmetry.space_group_name_H-M   'P 1'
#
loop_
_entity.id
_entity.type
_entity.pdbx_description
1 polymer ?
#
loop_
_entity_poly.entity_id
_entity_poly.type
_entity_poly.pdbx_seq_one_letter_code
_entity_poly.pdbx_strand_id
1 'polypeptide(L)'
;MPALRVAKELRPDVFVWLGDNIYGDTDNMDSLQSCYAHLAGVPEFQELKESVRMLATWDDHDYGRNDAGRHFEQKDSSKYVFLEFWEEPLMSPRRRRAGIYTSTLFDGARIDVHVILLDTRTFRDDLMESTGLELVAEDGTAYSADYLPHESADSTLLGESQWDWFKAQLEVPCDVRVIGSSTQFSIAYNGYESWANFPAEQRRMLQALHQAAQTSIAGGRPPVPTCFISGDVHYGEMSALTLGADRKPVPAEIAPVWDITSSGITSTWSFATQNGNRVHGPIMENNVGLLRFLADDSSLVKAEIWDVAGDLRASQILAPR
;
A
#
# COMPACT_ATOMS: atom_id res chain seq x y z
N MET A 1 19.68 7.33 5.47
CA MET A 1 18.61 7.24 4.43
C MET A 1 18.07 8.64 4.09
N PRO A 2 18.45 9.25 2.94
CA PRO A 2 18.06 10.64 2.64
C PRO A 2 16.55 10.89 2.63
N ALA A 3 15.76 9.96 2.09
CA ALA A 3 14.31 10.12 2.04
C ALA A 3 13.67 10.23 3.45
N LEU A 4 14.21 9.53 4.47
CA LEU A 4 13.71 9.64 5.84
C LEU A 4 14.02 11.01 6.48
N ARG A 5 15.09 11.69 6.05
CA ARG A 5 15.35 13.08 6.48
C ARG A 5 14.29 14.02 5.94
N VAL A 6 13.97 13.91 4.64
CA VAL A 6 12.89 14.68 4.01
C VAL A 6 11.56 14.39 4.71
N ALA A 7 11.25 13.11 4.96
CA ALA A 7 10.05 12.73 5.70
C ALA A 7 9.96 13.44 7.06
N LYS A 8 11.05 13.47 7.82
CA LYS A 8 11.11 14.17 9.12
C LYS A 8 10.94 15.69 8.98
N GLU A 9 11.56 16.30 7.94
CA GLU A 9 11.46 17.74 7.67
C GLU A 9 10.03 18.18 7.30
N LEU A 10 9.26 17.30 6.66
CA LEU A 10 7.86 17.51 6.35
C LEU A 10 6.95 17.47 7.58
N ARG A 11 7.45 17.05 8.75
CA ARG A 11 6.78 17.01 10.07
C ARG A 11 5.43 16.29 10.02
N PRO A 12 5.37 15.03 9.60
CA PRO A 12 4.12 14.27 9.61
C PRO A 12 3.71 13.92 11.05
N ASP A 13 2.41 13.74 11.27
CA ASP A 13 1.88 13.21 12.54
C ASP A 13 2.07 11.69 12.62
N VAL A 14 2.06 11.01 11.46
CA VAL A 14 2.18 9.57 11.33
C VAL A 14 3.05 9.24 10.13
N PHE A 15 3.96 8.26 10.28
CA PHE A 15 4.69 7.66 9.17
C PHE A 15 4.23 6.22 8.97
N VAL A 16 3.93 5.84 7.71
CA VAL A 16 3.44 4.51 7.36
C VAL A 16 4.49 3.78 6.53
N TRP A 17 4.94 2.65 7.03
CA TRP A 17 5.79 1.71 6.32
C TRP A 17 4.90 0.71 5.57
N LEU A 18 5.08 0.60 4.26
CA LEU A 18 4.18 -0.15 3.37
C LEU A 18 4.75 -1.48 2.89
N GLY A 19 5.80 -1.96 3.51
CA GLY A 19 6.53 -3.16 3.12
C GLY A 19 7.90 -2.83 2.57
N ASP A 20 8.70 -3.87 2.29
CA ASP A 20 10.13 -3.75 1.94
C ASP A 20 10.89 -2.88 2.92
N ASN A 21 10.47 -2.97 4.19
CA ASN A 21 11.10 -2.21 5.27
C ASN A 21 12.56 -2.65 5.43
N ILE A 22 12.81 -3.91 5.08
CA ILE A 22 14.13 -4.55 4.98
C ILE A 22 14.13 -5.50 3.78
N TYR A 23 15.32 -5.87 3.30
CA TYR A 23 15.53 -6.89 2.27
C TYR A 23 16.13 -8.13 2.92
N GLY A 24 15.26 -8.97 3.49
CA GLY A 24 15.63 -10.19 4.18
C GLY A 24 15.84 -11.35 3.23
N ASP A 25 14.91 -11.56 2.30
CA ASP A 25 14.90 -12.60 1.26
C ASP A 25 15.31 -13.99 1.78
N THR A 26 14.77 -14.36 2.95
CA THR A 26 15.27 -15.52 3.69
C THR A 26 14.16 -16.31 4.38
N ASP A 27 14.39 -17.61 4.52
CA ASP A 27 13.65 -18.51 5.43
C ASP A 27 14.34 -18.71 6.80
N ASN A 28 15.48 -18.06 7.02
CA ASN A 28 16.20 -18.07 8.28
C ASN A 28 15.82 -16.85 9.13
N MET A 29 15.15 -17.08 10.25
CA MET A 29 14.63 -16.02 11.11
C MET A 29 15.72 -15.24 11.84
N ASP A 30 16.88 -15.82 12.11
CA ASP A 30 18.01 -15.09 12.70
C ASP A 30 18.59 -14.08 11.70
N SER A 31 18.60 -14.44 10.41
CA SER A 31 18.98 -13.54 9.33
C SER A 31 17.97 -12.41 9.18
N LEU A 32 16.68 -12.72 9.21
CA LEU A 32 15.59 -11.73 9.15
C LEU A 32 15.67 -10.74 10.31
N GLN A 33 15.88 -11.23 11.55
CA GLN A 33 16.11 -10.39 12.74
C GLN A 33 17.33 -9.48 12.58
N SER A 34 18.42 -10.00 11.98
CA SER A 34 19.63 -9.22 11.74
C SER A 34 19.40 -8.08 10.76
N CYS A 35 18.58 -8.29 9.72
CA CYS A 35 18.18 -7.22 8.78
C CYS A 35 17.37 -6.12 9.50
N TYR A 36 16.41 -6.49 10.34
CA TYR A 36 15.68 -5.53 11.17
C TYR A 36 16.59 -4.81 12.17
N ALA A 37 17.55 -5.51 12.79
CA ALA A 37 18.52 -4.88 13.67
C ALA A 37 19.41 -3.86 12.94
N HIS A 38 19.72 -4.13 11.66
CA HIS A 38 20.43 -3.17 10.80
C HIS A 38 19.59 -1.91 10.57
N LEU A 39 18.30 -2.04 10.22
CA LEU A 39 17.39 -0.91 10.09
C LEU A 39 17.30 -0.10 11.39
N ALA A 40 17.17 -0.79 12.54
CA ALA A 40 17.16 -0.14 13.86
C ALA A 40 18.43 0.66 14.14
N GLY A 41 19.58 0.26 13.57
CA GLY A 41 20.85 0.97 13.69
C GLY A 41 20.98 2.21 12.80
N VAL A 42 20.05 2.46 11.87
CA VAL A 42 20.09 3.61 10.95
C VAL A 42 19.71 4.89 11.70
N PRO A 43 20.57 5.92 11.76
CA PRO A 43 20.30 7.14 12.54
C PRO A 43 19.00 7.83 12.10
N GLU A 44 18.75 7.96 10.81
CA GLU A 44 17.56 8.61 10.28
C GLU A 44 16.27 7.86 10.63
N PHE A 45 16.33 6.52 10.74
CA PHE A 45 15.21 5.71 11.21
C PHE A 45 14.93 5.98 12.69
N GLN A 46 15.97 6.00 13.53
CA GLN A 46 15.84 6.30 14.96
C GLN A 46 15.27 7.68 15.19
N GLU A 47 15.81 8.71 14.51
CA GLU A 47 15.35 10.09 14.61
C GLU A 47 13.88 10.24 14.18
N LEU A 48 13.45 9.51 13.15
CA LEU A 48 12.07 9.51 12.70
C LEU A 48 11.18 8.80 13.74
N LYS A 49 11.59 7.63 14.23
CA LYS A 49 10.86 6.83 15.24
C LYS A 49 10.63 7.63 16.54
N GLU A 50 11.58 8.46 16.94
CA GLU A 50 11.45 9.32 18.13
C GLU A 50 10.50 10.50 17.94
N SER A 51 10.29 10.94 16.70
CA SER A 51 9.56 12.17 16.39
C SER A 51 8.14 11.98 15.88
N VAL A 52 7.78 10.75 15.44
CA VAL A 52 6.50 10.48 14.77
C VAL A 52 5.95 9.11 15.13
N ARG A 53 4.63 8.98 15.20
CA ARG A 53 3.99 7.67 15.36
C ARG A 53 4.18 6.85 14.10
N MET A 54 4.69 5.63 14.25
CA MET A 54 4.87 4.70 13.14
C MET A 54 3.74 3.69 13.05
N LEU A 55 3.28 3.43 11.82
CA LEU A 55 2.47 2.28 11.46
C LEU A 55 3.24 1.46 10.43
N ALA A 56 3.06 0.14 10.41
CA ALA A 56 3.76 -0.72 9.48
C ALA A 56 2.91 -1.90 9.00
N THR A 57 3.09 -2.22 7.73
CA THR A 57 2.79 -3.52 7.14
C THR A 57 4.07 -4.08 6.51
N TRP A 58 4.05 -5.32 6.08
CA TRP A 58 5.14 -5.95 5.36
C TRP A 58 4.87 -6.08 3.87
N ASP A 59 5.92 -6.38 3.11
CA ASP A 59 5.83 -6.96 1.80
C ASP A 59 6.69 -8.24 1.71
N ASP A 60 7.02 -8.74 0.54
CA ASP A 60 7.69 -10.03 0.35
C ASP A 60 9.09 -10.09 0.96
N HIS A 61 9.90 -9.03 0.83
CA HIS A 61 11.26 -8.99 1.36
C HIS A 61 11.33 -8.99 2.89
N ASP A 62 10.32 -8.47 3.58
CA ASP A 62 10.18 -8.61 5.04
C ASP A 62 9.46 -9.89 5.44
N TYR A 63 8.58 -10.40 4.58
CA TYR A 63 7.78 -11.59 4.86
C TYR A 63 8.61 -12.86 4.72
N GLY A 64 9.48 -12.94 3.71
CA GLY A 64 10.27 -14.12 3.50
C GLY A 64 11.16 -14.10 2.27
N ARG A 65 10.68 -14.61 1.17
CA ARG A 65 11.38 -14.64 -0.12
C ARG A 65 10.67 -13.77 -1.11
N ASN A 66 11.42 -13.26 -2.09
CA ASN A 66 10.84 -12.49 -3.20
C ASN A 66 9.56 -13.13 -3.72
N ASP A 67 8.51 -12.33 -3.84
CA ASP A 67 7.18 -12.71 -4.31
C ASP A 67 6.52 -13.87 -3.55
N ALA A 68 6.96 -14.17 -2.30
CA ALA A 68 6.36 -15.23 -1.50
C ALA A 68 4.92 -14.89 -1.06
N GLY A 69 4.06 -15.91 -1.06
CA GLY A 69 2.66 -15.84 -0.66
C GLY A 69 2.29 -16.88 0.38
N ARG A 70 1.04 -17.35 0.37
CA ARG A 70 0.44 -18.23 1.39
C ARG A 70 1.19 -19.52 1.67
N HIS A 71 1.99 -20.00 0.72
CA HIS A 71 2.73 -21.26 0.83
C HIS A 71 4.13 -21.10 1.45
N PHE A 72 4.51 -19.88 1.83
CA PHE A 72 5.76 -19.66 2.56
C PHE A 72 5.70 -20.35 3.95
N GLU A 73 6.57 -21.32 4.17
CA GLU A 73 6.51 -22.18 5.36
C GLU A 73 6.80 -21.43 6.66
N GLN A 74 7.66 -20.38 6.61
CA GLN A 74 8.09 -19.64 7.80
C GLN A 74 7.22 -18.42 8.11
N LYS A 75 6.08 -18.22 7.44
CA LYS A 75 5.22 -17.03 7.58
C LYS A 75 4.84 -16.67 9.02
N ASP A 76 4.58 -17.67 9.87
CA ASP A 76 4.23 -17.41 11.27
C ASP A 76 5.46 -16.98 12.09
N SER A 77 6.64 -17.50 11.75
CA SER A 77 7.91 -17.11 12.36
C SER A 77 8.33 -15.72 11.92
N SER A 78 8.18 -15.38 10.63
CA SER A 78 8.41 -14.03 10.10
C SER A 78 7.48 -13.01 10.75
N LYS A 79 6.21 -13.38 10.91
CA LYS A 79 5.24 -12.55 11.64
C LYS A 79 5.70 -12.25 13.07
N TYR A 80 6.22 -13.24 13.78
CA TYR A 80 6.75 -13.02 15.12
C TYR A 80 7.90 -12.00 15.10
N VAL A 81 8.87 -12.17 14.19
CA VAL A 81 10.00 -11.24 14.03
C VAL A 81 9.50 -9.82 13.72
N PHE A 82 8.59 -9.68 12.77
CA PHE A 82 7.97 -8.39 12.40
C PHE A 82 7.30 -7.72 13.59
N LEU A 83 6.42 -8.44 14.32
CA LEU A 83 5.66 -7.87 15.44
C LEU A 83 6.54 -7.50 16.63
N GLU A 84 7.64 -8.21 16.86
CA GLU A 84 8.64 -7.86 17.89
C GLU A 84 9.39 -6.59 17.49
N PHE A 85 9.84 -6.47 16.25
CA PHE A 85 10.56 -5.28 15.77
C PHE A 85 9.71 -4.01 15.85
N TRP A 86 8.45 -4.10 15.44
CA TRP A 86 7.53 -2.96 15.48
C TRP A 86 6.87 -2.74 16.85
N GLU A 87 7.36 -3.44 17.89
CA GLU A 87 6.90 -3.28 19.28
C GLU A 87 5.38 -3.46 19.44
N GLU A 88 4.80 -4.39 18.64
CA GLU A 88 3.36 -4.64 18.70
C GLU A 88 2.95 -5.07 20.11
N PRO A 89 1.93 -4.46 20.73
CA PRO A 89 1.51 -4.79 22.08
C PRO A 89 1.18 -6.29 22.26
N LEU A 90 1.54 -6.87 23.40
CA LEU A 90 1.33 -8.30 23.68
C LEU A 90 -0.14 -8.72 23.57
N MET A 91 -1.08 -7.82 23.87
CA MET A 91 -2.52 -8.09 23.82
C MET A 91 -3.16 -7.76 22.47
N SER A 92 -2.37 -7.28 21.51
CA SER A 92 -2.87 -6.92 20.18
C SER A 92 -3.54 -8.11 19.47
N PRO A 93 -4.66 -7.87 18.78
CA PRO A 93 -5.27 -8.88 17.91
C PRO A 93 -4.33 -9.40 16.81
N ARG A 94 -3.39 -8.58 16.32
CA ARG A 94 -2.38 -8.99 15.33
C ARG A 94 -1.56 -10.20 15.78
N ARG A 95 -1.28 -10.32 17.08
CA ARG A 95 -0.52 -11.46 17.62
C ARG A 95 -1.30 -12.77 17.65
N ARG A 96 -2.64 -12.71 17.61
CA ARG A 96 -3.51 -13.88 17.85
C ARG A 96 -4.16 -14.44 16.60
N ARG A 97 -4.29 -13.65 15.54
CA ARG A 97 -4.88 -14.07 14.27
C ARG A 97 -3.82 -14.34 13.21
N ALA A 98 -4.16 -15.05 12.15
CA ALA A 98 -3.30 -15.15 10.97
C ALA A 98 -3.12 -13.79 10.31
N GLY A 99 -1.92 -13.52 9.79
CA GLY A 99 -1.57 -12.25 9.15
C GLY A 99 -1.33 -11.09 10.11
N ILE A 100 -0.94 -9.95 9.51
CA ILE A 100 -0.57 -8.73 10.25
C ILE A 100 -1.46 -7.53 9.95
N TYR A 101 -2.54 -7.69 9.16
CA TYR A 101 -3.45 -6.59 8.85
C TYR A 101 -3.96 -5.89 10.11
N THR A 102 -4.14 -4.56 10.03
CA THR A 102 -4.54 -3.75 11.19
C THR A 102 -5.20 -2.45 10.74
N SER A 103 -5.85 -1.77 11.66
CA SER A 103 -6.37 -0.43 11.43
C SER A 103 -6.15 0.47 12.64
N THR A 104 -6.09 1.77 12.37
CA THR A 104 -6.02 2.80 13.39
C THR A 104 -6.95 3.93 13.01
N LEU A 105 -7.87 4.30 13.88
CA LEU A 105 -8.66 5.52 13.77
C LEU A 105 -7.89 6.64 14.50
N PHE A 106 -7.58 7.69 13.78
CA PHE A 106 -7.05 8.93 14.33
C PHE A 106 -8.23 9.89 14.51
N ASP A 107 -8.67 10.00 15.75
CA ASP A 107 -9.72 10.93 16.19
C ASP A 107 -9.11 12.32 16.32
N GLY A 108 -9.29 13.12 15.29
CA GLY A 108 -8.77 14.48 15.22
C GLY A 108 -9.83 15.52 15.65
N ALA A 109 -9.37 16.69 16.14
CA ALA A 109 -10.28 17.75 16.53
C ALA A 109 -11.20 18.26 15.38
N ARG A 110 -10.86 17.96 14.12
CA ARG A 110 -11.57 18.47 12.93
C ARG A 110 -11.80 17.44 11.83
N ILE A 111 -10.99 16.39 11.78
CA ILE A 111 -11.03 15.34 10.76
C ILE A 111 -10.66 14.02 11.43
N ASP A 112 -11.51 13.03 11.27
CA ASP A 112 -11.25 11.65 11.67
C ASP A 112 -10.69 10.87 10.49
N VAL A 113 -9.46 10.38 10.63
CA VAL A 113 -8.77 9.61 9.59
C VAL A 113 -8.66 8.15 9.99
N HIS A 114 -9.25 7.26 9.21
CA HIS A 114 -9.14 5.82 9.41
C HIS A 114 -8.09 5.23 8.48
N VAL A 115 -6.97 4.78 9.04
CA VAL A 115 -5.89 4.12 8.32
C VAL A 115 -6.07 2.60 8.48
N ILE A 116 -6.21 1.90 7.36
CA ILE A 116 -6.32 0.44 7.28
C ILE A 116 -5.07 -0.08 6.57
N LEU A 117 -4.30 -0.95 7.22
CA LEU A 117 -3.14 -1.60 6.61
C LEU A 117 -3.50 -3.05 6.28
N LEU A 118 -3.41 -3.40 5.01
CA LEU A 118 -3.67 -4.74 4.51
C LEU A 118 -2.42 -5.63 4.68
N ASP A 119 -2.65 -6.92 4.72
CA ASP A 119 -1.64 -7.96 4.58
C ASP A 119 -1.85 -8.66 3.23
N THR A 120 -1.00 -8.37 2.28
CA THR A 120 -1.07 -8.87 0.91
C THR A 120 -0.23 -10.13 0.69
N ARG A 121 0.33 -10.73 1.76
CA ARG A 121 1.23 -11.89 1.69
C ARG A 121 0.66 -13.17 2.30
N THR A 122 0.17 -13.10 3.55
CA THR A 122 -0.20 -14.29 4.34
C THR A 122 -1.22 -15.21 3.66
N PHE A 123 -2.13 -14.65 2.90
CA PHE A 123 -3.25 -15.37 2.29
C PHE A 123 -3.18 -15.44 0.78
N ARG A 124 -2.27 -14.70 0.16
CA ARG A 124 -2.16 -14.55 -1.29
C ARG A 124 -1.82 -15.89 -1.94
N ASP A 125 -2.63 -16.29 -2.92
CA ASP A 125 -2.29 -17.40 -3.80
C ASP A 125 -1.00 -17.13 -4.57
N ASP A 126 -0.32 -18.18 -4.99
CA ASP A 126 0.90 -18.06 -5.79
C ASP A 126 0.60 -17.31 -7.08
N LEU A 127 1.55 -16.48 -7.52
CA LEU A 127 1.44 -15.75 -8.78
C LEU A 127 1.51 -16.72 -9.97
N MET A 128 0.80 -16.39 -11.03
CA MET A 128 0.86 -17.16 -12.27
C MET A 128 2.08 -16.73 -13.10
N GLU A 129 3.08 -17.60 -13.18
CA GLU A 129 4.29 -17.31 -13.95
C GLU A 129 3.98 -17.07 -15.43
N SER A 130 4.65 -16.06 -15.99
CA SER A 130 4.63 -15.80 -17.44
C SER A 130 5.65 -16.67 -18.15
N THR A 131 5.36 -17.04 -19.38
CA THR A 131 6.27 -17.81 -20.26
C THR A 131 6.96 -16.93 -21.30
N GLY A 132 7.33 -15.70 -20.93
CA GLY A 132 8.07 -14.78 -21.79
C GLY A 132 7.19 -13.80 -22.57
N LEU A 133 6.14 -13.29 -21.96
CA LEU A 133 5.35 -12.19 -22.51
C LEU A 133 6.19 -10.92 -22.48
N GLU A 134 6.53 -10.38 -23.66
CA GLU A 134 7.24 -9.11 -23.79
C GLU A 134 6.26 -7.94 -23.70
N LEU A 135 6.62 -6.94 -22.89
CA LEU A 135 5.91 -5.69 -22.70
C LEU A 135 6.84 -4.51 -23.01
N VAL A 136 6.28 -3.32 -23.14
CA VAL A 136 7.05 -2.10 -23.42
C VAL A 136 6.66 -1.03 -22.42
N ALA A 137 7.63 -0.48 -21.72
CA ALA A 137 7.47 0.64 -20.81
C ALA A 137 7.14 1.95 -21.57
N GLU A 138 6.72 2.98 -20.87
CA GLU A 138 6.35 4.26 -21.49
C GLU A 138 7.53 4.96 -22.17
N ASP A 139 8.75 4.75 -21.69
CA ASP A 139 9.98 5.27 -22.30
C ASP A 139 10.45 4.45 -23.52
N GLY A 140 9.75 3.39 -23.89
CA GLY A 140 10.07 2.48 -24.97
C GLY A 140 10.98 1.30 -24.58
N THR A 141 11.34 1.15 -23.30
CA THR A 141 12.14 0.03 -22.81
C THR A 141 11.32 -1.26 -22.91
N ALA A 142 11.83 -2.28 -23.63
CA ALA A 142 11.24 -3.61 -23.65
C ALA A 142 11.63 -4.37 -22.39
N TYR A 143 10.65 -5.09 -21.79
CA TYR A 143 10.87 -5.94 -20.63
C TYR A 143 9.96 -7.17 -20.67
N SER A 144 10.38 -8.26 -20.03
CA SER A 144 9.59 -9.46 -19.92
C SER A 144 8.66 -9.37 -18.72
N ALA A 145 7.41 -9.81 -18.90
CA ALA A 145 6.49 -9.99 -17.78
C ALA A 145 6.90 -11.22 -16.97
N ASP A 146 6.98 -11.08 -15.65
CA ASP A 146 7.21 -12.20 -14.74
C ASP A 146 5.91 -12.97 -14.47
N TYR A 147 4.78 -12.27 -14.43
CA TYR A 147 3.50 -12.85 -14.03
C TYR A 147 2.36 -12.51 -14.99
N LEU A 148 1.34 -13.37 -14.98
CA LEU A 148 0.07 -13.20 -15.68
C LEU A 148 -1.08 -12.99 -14.67
N PRO A 149 -2.18 -12.34 -15.08
CA PRO A 149 -3.37 -12.26 -14.26
C PRO A 149 -4.04 -13.63 -14.07
N HIS A 150 -4.54 -13.90 -12.86
CA HIS A 150 -5.38 -15.08 -12.61
C HIS A 150 -6.68 -15.03 -13.41
N GLU A 151 -7.03 -16.14 -14.02
CA GLU A 151 -8.32 -16.30 -14.70
C GLU A 151 -9.42 -16.79 -13.74
N SER A 152 -9.03 -17.48 -12.66
CA SER A 152 -9.97 -18.01 -11.66
C SER A 152 -10.55 -16.92 -10.80
N ALA A 153 -11.88 -16.96 -10.62
CA ALA A 153 -12.56 -16.11 -9.63
C ALA A 153 -12.31 -16.53 -8.18
N ASP A 154 -11.78 -17.74 -7.97
CA ASP A 154 -11.50 -18.28 -6.64
C ASP A 154 -10.08 -17.95 -6.15
N SER A 155 -9.24 -17.34 -7.02
CA SER A 155 -7.92 -16.88 -6.60
C SER A 155 -8.06 -15.72 -5.60
N THR A 156 -7.28 -15.78 -4.53
CA THR A 156 -7.38 -14.80 -3.45
C THR A 156 -6.06 -14.09 -3.17
N LEU A 157 -6.17 -12.83 -2.81
CA LEU A 157 -5.07 -12.00 -2.33
C LEU A 157 -5.16 -11.80 -0.80
N LEU A 158 -6.35 -11.50 -0.29
CA LEU A 158 -6.54 -11.18 1.13
C LEU A 158 -7.02 -12.36 1.99
N GLY A 159 -7.62 -13.40 1.38
CA GLY A 159 -8.27 -14.49 2.09
C GLY A 159 -9.54 -14.06 2.83
N GLU A 160 -10.44 -15.01 3.09
CA GLU A 160 -11.78 -14.71 3.63
C GLU A 160 -11.74 -14.08 5.03
N SER A 161 -10.81 -14.52 5.90
CA SER A 161 -10.70 -13.97 7.25
C SER A 161 -10.32 -12.47 7.27
N GLN A 162 -9.44 -12.05 6.36
CA GLN A 162 -9.10 -10.63 6.22
C GLN A 162 -10.23 -9.87 5.53
N TRP A 163 -10.92 -10.47 4.57
CA TRP A 163 -12.09 -9.87 3.93
C TRP A 163 -13.21 -9.58 4.92
N ASP A 164 -13.53 -10.52 5.81
CA ASP A 164 -14.57 -10.31 6.83
C ASP A 164 -14.18 -9.20 7.80
N TRP A 165 -12.92 -9.17 8.21
CA TRP A 165 -12.39 -8.09 9.03
C TRP A 165 -12.42 -6.74 8.27
N PHE A 166 -12.01 -6.71 7.00
CA PHE A 166 -11.97 -5.49 6.21
C PHE A 166 -13.37 -4.88 6.03
N LYS A 167 -14.39 -5.70 5.75
CA LYS A 167 -15.76 -5.23 5.66
C LYS A 167 -16.23 -4.56 6.97
N ALA A 168 -15.88 -5.13 8.12
CA ALA A 168 -16.16 -4.52 9.41
C ALA A 168 -15.41 -3.18 9.60
N GLN A 169 -14.20 -3.02 9.03
CA GLN A 169 -13.49 -1.74 9.05
C GLN A 169 -14.19 -0.68 8.19
N LEU A 170 -14.87 -1.06 7.12
CA LEU A 170 -15.62 -0.10 6.29
C LEU A 170 -16.83 0.51 7.01
N GLU A 171 -17.31 -0.13 8.08
CA GLU A 171 -18.40 0.36 8.93
C GLU A 171 -17.93 1.37 9.99
N VAL A 172 -16.61 1.49 10.23
CA VAL A 172 -16.06 2.45 11.20
C VAL A 172 -16.30 3.88 10.70
N PRO A 173 -16.98 4.74 11.50
CA PRO A 173 -17.22 6.13 11.11
C PRO A 173 -15.89 6.90 11.03
N CYS A 174 -15.71 7.65 9.94
CA CYS A 174 -14.55 8.51 9.73
C CYS A 174 -14.88 9.54 8.63
N ASP A 175 -14.08 10.60 8.54
CA ASP A 175 -14.18 11.60 7.47
C ASP A 175 -13.37 11.21 6.23
N VAL A 176 -12.25 10.49 6.43
CA VAL A 176 -11.38 10.00 5.37
C VAL A 176 -10.89 8.60 5.70
N ARG A 177 -10.78 7.76 4.68
CA ARG A 177 -10.18 6.42 4.78
C ARG A 177 -8.94 6.32 3.91
N VAL A 178 -7.84 5.83 4.50
CA VAL A 178 -6.60 5.51 3.81
C VAL A 178 -6.37 4.02 3.90
N ILE A 179 -6.18 3.35 2.77
CA ILE A 179 -5.91 1.92 2.71
C ILE A 179 -4.46 1.74 2.27
N GLY A 180 -3.62 1.24 3.17
CA GLY A 180 -2.26 0.84 2.86
C GLY A 180 -2.23 -0.57 2.32
N SER A 181 -1.70 -0.70 1.12
CA SER A 181 -1.42 -1.97 0.44
C SER A 181 0.07 -2.02 0.11
N SER A 182 0.75 -3.12 0.35
CA SER A 182 2.17 -3.17 -0.01
C SER A 182 2.36 -3.08 -1.52
N THR A 183 1.53 -3.77 -2.31
CA THR A 183 1.54 -3.72 -3.78
C THR A 183 0.50 -2.74 -4.33
N GLN A 184 0.71 -2.26 -5.55
CA GLN A 184 -0.14 -1.27 -6.21
C GLN A 184 -1.57 -1.77 -6.46
N PHE A 185 -2.58 -0.94 -6.08
CA PHE A 185 -4.00 -1.22 -6.30
C PHE A 185 -4.53 -0.64 -7.62
N SER A 186 -4.27 0.66 -7.88
CA SER A 186 -4.85 1.40 -9.02
C SER A 186 -3.99 1.31 -10.28
N ILE A 187 -3.44 0.13 -10.54
CA ILE A 187 -2.62 -0.14 -11.71
C ILE A 187 -3.35 -1.00 -12.73
N ALA A 188 -3.10 -0.75 -14.02
CA ALA A 188 -3.38 -1.71 -15.07
C ALA A 188 -2.32 -2.82 -15.06
N TYR A 189 -2.63 -3.97 -15.67
CA TYR A 189 -1.66 -5.06 -15.77
C TYR A 189 -0.36 -4.59 -16.44
N ASN A 190 0.76 -4.84 -15.75
CA ASN A 190 2.08 -4.37 -16.14
C ASN A 190 3.15 -5.48 -16.18
N GLY A 191 2.77 -6.73 -15.94
CA GLY A 191 3.67 -7.88 -15.98
C GLY A 191 4.37 -8.24 -14.67
N TYR A 192 4.35 -7.36 -13.68
CA TYR A 192 4.89 -7.59 -12.34
C TYR A 192 3.78 -7.78 -11.30
N GLU A 193 4.14 -8.00 -10.05
CA GLU A 193 3.17 -8.18 -8.98
C GLU A 193 2.34 -6.91 -8.74
N SER A 194 1.04 -7.09 -8.60
CA SER A 194 0.08 -6.04 -8.28
C SER A 194 -1.32 -6.63 -8.07
N TRP A 195 -2.27 -5.81 -7.66
CA TRP A 195 -3.68 -6.22 -7.63
C TRP A 195 -4.24 -6.59 -9.02
N ALA A 196 -3.61 -6.11 -10.10
CA ALA A 196 -4.02 -6.48 -11.45
C ALA A 196 -3.78 -7.96 -11.79
N ASN A 197 -2.93 -8.67 -11.03
CA ASN A 197 -2.77 -10.13 -11.13
C ASN A 197 -3.95 -10.89 -10.51
N PHE A 198 -4.77 -10.24 -9.68
CA PHE A 198 -5.96 -10.78 -9.02
C PHE A 198 -7.21 -9.98 -9.40
N PRO A 199 -7.68 -10.03 -10.67
CA PRO A 199 -8.77 -9.17 -11.14
C PRO A 199 -10.09 -9.36 -10.36
N ALA A 200 -10.36 -10.59 -9.90
CA ALA A 200 -11.53 -10.91 -9.08
C ALA A 200 -11.45 -10.24 -7.70
N GLU A 201 -10.28 -10.26 -7.06
CA GLU A 201 -10.05 -9.60 -5.76
C GLU A 201 -10.08 -8.07 -5.88
N GLN A 202 -9.48 -7.50 -6.94
CA GLN A 202 -9.58 -6.05 -7.20
C GLN A 202 -11.05 -5.66 -7.40
N ARG A 203 -11.82 -6.43 -8.16
CA ARG A 203 -13.26 -6.20 -8.34
C ARG A 203 -14.02 -6.31 -7.02
N ARG A 204 -13.71 -7.30 -6.18
CA ARG A 204 -14.28 -7.47 -4.85
C ARG A 204 -14.02 -6.27 -3.95
N MET A 205 -12.81 -5.70 -4.00
CA MET A 205 -12.46 -4.46 -3.28
C MET A 205 -13.32 -3.29 -3.74
N LEU A 206 -13.44 -3.06 -5.04
CA LEU A 206 -14.27 -2.00 -5.61
C LEU A 206 -15.74 -2.17 -5.22
N GLN A 207 -16.27 -3.41 -5.19
CA GLN A 207 -17.62 -3.70 -4.75
C GLN A 207 -17.82 -3.41 -3.26
N ALA A 208 -16.87 -3.77 -2.40
CA ALA A 208 -16.94 -3.49 -0.97
C ALA A 208 -16.93 -1.98 -0.68
N LEU A 209 -16.07 -1.21 -1.35
CA LEU A 209 -16.04 0.25 -1.25
C LEU A 209 -17.34 0.89 -1.76
N HIS A 210 -17.86 0.42 -2.89
CA HIS A 210 -19.13 0.89 -3.43
C HIS A 210 -20.29 0.62 -2.48
N GLN A 211 -20.37 -0.59 -1.89
CA GLN A 211 -21.40 -0.92 -0.91
C GLN A 211 -21.33 -0.02 0.33
N ALA A 212 -20.13 0.29 0.81
CA ALA A 212 -19.94 1.23 1.92
C ALA A 212 -20.40 2.64 1.56
N ALA A 213 -20.11 3.11 0.33
CA ALA A 213 -20.58 4.39 -0.19
C ALA A 213 -22.12 4.43 -0.27
N GLN A 214 -22.74 3.39 -0.82
CA GLN A 214 -24.21 3.27 -0.89
C GLN A 214 -24.86 3.28 0.51
N THR A 215 -24.25 2.61 1.49
CA THR A 215 -24.73 2.61 2.88
C THR A 215 -24.66 4.01 3.49
N SER A 216 -23.60 4.78 3.22
CA SER A 216 -23.48 6.18 3.66
C SER A 216 -24.59 7.04 3.04
N ILE A 217 -24.81 6.94 1.72
CA ILE A 217 -25.84 7.67 0.98
C ILE A 217 -27.23 7.34 1.51
N ALA A 218 -27.54 6.05 1.71
CA ALA A 218 -28.81 5.62 2.28
C ALA A 218 -29.05 6.15 3.70
N GLY A 219 -27.96 6.36 4.46
CA GLY A 219 -27.97 7.02 5.77
C GLY A 219 -27.99 8.55 5.72
N GLY A 220 -28.13 9.17 4.54
CA GLY A 220 -28.16 10.62 4.35
C GLY A 220 -26.79 11.31 4.52
N ARG A 221 -25.70 10.56 4.38
CA ARG A 221 -24.32 11.08 4.47
C ARG A 221 -23.61 10.94 3.12
N PRO A 222 -22.64 11.80 2.80
CA PRO A 222 -21.79 11.61 1.63
C PRO A 222 -20.97 10.31 1.76
N PRO A 223 -20.52 9.72 0.63
CA PRO A 223 -19.51 8.67 0.66
C PRO A 223 -18.25 9.15 1.37
N VAL A 224 -17.60 8.25 2.13
CA VAL A 224 -16.31 8.55 2.77
C VAL A 224 -15.22 8.54 1.71
N PRO A 225 -14.51 9.65 1.48
CA PRO A 225 -13.37 9.70 0.58
C PRO A 225 -12.34 8.63 0.98
N THR A 226 -12.00 7.78 0.02
CA THR A 226 -11.09 6.65 0.25
C THR A 226 -9.99 6.67 -0.80
N CYS A 227 -8.72 6.55 -0.37
CA CYS A 227 -7.57 6.41 -1.25
C CYS A 227 -6.67 5.28 -0.78
N PHE A 228 -5.89 4.73 -1.72
CA PHE A 228 -4.83 3.79 -1.43
C PHE A 228 -3.49 4.51 -1.32
N ILE A 229 -2.59 3.92 -0.55
CA ILE A 229 -1.15 4.19 -0.52
C ILE A 229 -0.43 2.87 -0.72
N SER A 230 0.61 2.85 -1.56
CA SER A 230 1.29 1.62 -1.95
C SER A 230 2.81 1.76 -2.08
N GLY A 231 3.49 0.61 -2.17
CA GLY A 231 4.93 0.45 -2.28
C GLY A 231 5.35 -0.43 -3.46
N ASP A 232 6.34 -1.30 -3.25
CA ASP A 232 6.84 -2.38 -4.10
C ASP A 232 7.71 -1.92 -5.30
N VAL A 233 7.23 -1.07 -6.17
CA VAL A 233 7.77 -0.78 -7.52
C VAL A 233 8.97 0.17 -7.58
N HIS A 234 9.58 0.56 -6.48
CA HIS A 234 10.79 1.37 -6.38
C HIS A 234 10.79 2.71 -7.15
N TYR A 235 9.63 3.28 -7.40
CA TYR A 235 9.44 4.64 -7.92
C TYR A 235 8.20 5.30 -7.30
N GLY A 236 8.00 6.57 -7.58
CA GLY A 236 6.81 7.31 -7.15
C GLY A 236 5.83 7.55 -8.29
N GLU A 237 4.52 7.37 -8.05
CA GLU A 237 3.47 7.76 -8.98
C GLU A 237 2.14 8.01 -8.28
N MET A 238 1.23 8.73 -8.94
CA MET A 238 -0.16 8.85 -8.52
C MET A 238 -1.05 8.32 -9.63
N SER A 239 -1.88 7.36 -9.30
CA SER A 239 -2.77 6.67 -10.25
C SER A 239 -4.24 6.86 -9.88
N ALA A 240 -5.09 6.95 -10.91
CA ALA A 240 -6.53 7.14 -10.77
C ALA A 240 -7.28 6.03 -11.51
N LEU A 241 -7.76 5.03 -10.78
CA LEU A 241 -8.48 3.90 -11.36
C LEU A 241 -9.91 4.30 -11.72
N THR A 242 -10.22 4.22 -13.01
CA THR A 242 -11.58 4.41 -13.56
C THR A 242 -12.13 3.14 -14.21
N LEU A 243 -11.24 2.22 -14.58
CA LEU A 243 -11.55 0.88 -15.09
C LEU A 243 -10.79 -0.16 -14.29
N GLY A 244 -11.49 -1.15 -13.73
CA GLY A 244 -10.85 -2.26 -13.03
C GLY A 244 -10.03 -3.17 -13.98
N ALA A 245 -9.22 -4.07 -13.43
CA ALA A 245 -8.46 -5.06 -14.19
C ALA A 245 -9.36 -5.96 -15.04
N ASP A 246 -10.60 -6.18 -14.64
CA ASP A 246 -11.65 -6.87 -15.43
C ASP A 246 -12.26 -6.02 -16.54
N ARG A 247 -11.72 -4.83 -16.81
CA ARG A 247 -12.16 -3.83 -17.80
C ARG A 247 -13.59 -3.31 -17.59
N LYS A 248 -14.14 -3.43 -16.38
CA LYS A 248 -15.43 -2.81 -16.04
C LYS A 248 -15.21 -1.47 -15.37
N PRO A 249 -16.12 -0.50 -15.60
CA PRO A 249 -16.05 0.79 -14.95
C PRO A 249 -16.07 0.68 -13.43
N VAL A 250 -15.31 1.53 -12.77
CA VAL A 250 -15.42 1.78 -11.33
C VAL A 250 -16.76 2.49 -11.08
N PRO A 251 -17.54 2.10 -10.06
CA PRO A 251 -18.78 2.80 -9.72
C PRO A 251 -18.57 4.30 -9.46
N ALA A 252 -19.47 5.13 -9.99
CA ALA A 252 -19.31 6.59 -9.99
C ALA A 252 -19.21 7.19 -8.57
N GLU A 253 -19.82 6.55 -7.57
CA GLU A 253 -19.85 6.99 -6.17
C GLU A 253 -18.48 6.91 -5.49
N ILE A 254 -17.56 6.12 -6.06
CA ILE A 254 -16.21 5.92 -5.53
C ILE A 254 -15.11 6.28 -6.55
N ALA A 255 -15.49 6.58 -7.80
CA ALA A 255 -14.54 6.89 -8.86
C ALA A 255 -14.08 8.35 -8.83
N PRO A 256 -12.81 8.63 -9.18
CA PRO A 256 -11.75 7.64 -9.38
C PRO A 256 -11.23 7.11 -8.05
N VAL A 257 -10.76 5.86 -8.04
CA VAL A 257 -10.04 5.33 -6.87
C VAL A 257 -8.57 5.70 -7.02
N TRP A 258 -8.10 6.54 -6.12
CA TRP A 258 -6.72 7.00 -6.11
C TRP A 258 -5.79 6.02 -5.42
N ASP A 259 -4.59 5.89 -5.96
CA ASP A 259 -3.47 5.17 -5.35
C ASP A 259 -2.21 6.02 -5.44
N ILE A 260 -1.58 6.25 -4.31
CA ILE A 260 -0.37 7.05 -4.18
C ILE A 260 0.77 6.10 -3.86
N THR A 261 1.54 5.77 -4.88
CA THR A 261 2.72 4.92 -4.75
C THR A 261 3.92 5.77 -4.41
N SER A 262 4.62 5.42 -3.34
CA SER A 262 5.90 6.04 -2.96
C SER A 262 6.81 4.95 -2.42
N SER A 263 7.61 4.36 -3.28
CA SER A 263 8.37 3.13 -3.05
C SER A 263 9.88 3.30 -3.17
N GLY A 264 10.36 4.53 -3.20
CA GLY A 264 11.75 4.84 -3.48
C GLY A 264 12.54 5.31 -2.26
N ILE A 265 12.41 4.73 -1.06
CA ILE A 265 13.17 5.20 0.12
C ILE A 265 14.69 4.98 -0.07
N THR A 266 15.10 3.81 -0.54
CA THR A 266 16.52 3.44 -0.72
C THR A 266 16.82 2.90 -2.11
N SER A 267 15.92 2.13 -2.69
CA SER A 267 16.06 1.50 -4.00
C SER A 267 15.22 2.22 -5.03
N THR A 268 15.72 2.28 -6.26
CA THR A 268 14.98 2.79 -7.42
C THR A 268 15.21 1.87 -8.61
N TRP A 269 14.18 1.69 -9.45
CA TRP A 269 14.32 0.99 -10.72
C TRP A 269 14.91 1.90 -11.79
N SER A 270 15.44 1.30 -12.87
CA SER A 270 15.98 2.04 -14.01
C SER A 270 14.91 2.49 -15.01
N PHE A 271 13.72 1.93 -14.95
CA PHE A 271 12.55 2.28 -15.77
C PHE A 271 11.27 2.07 -14.95
N ALA A 272 10.19 2.72 -15.34
CA ALA A 272 8.86 2.44 -14.78
C ALA A 272 8.03 1.63 -15.77
N THR A 273 7.28 0.66 -15.25
CA THR A 273 6.34 -0.11 -16.07
C THR A 273 5.24 0.78 -16.66
N GLN A 274 4.62 0.31 -17.73
CA GLN A 274 3.45 1.00 -18.27
C GLN A 274 2.30 1.00 -17.24
N ASN A 275 1.62 2.14 -17.12
CA ASN A 275 0.44 2.26 -16.28
C ASN A 275 -0.57 3.26 -16.90
N GLY A 276 -1.58 2.75 -17.58
CA GLY A 276 -2.64 3.57 -18.20
C GLY A 276 -3.49 4.38 -17.22
N ASN A 277 -3.36 4.15 -15.92
CA ASN A 277 -4.05 4.90 -14.85
C ASN A 277 -3.16 5.98 -14.24
N ARG A 278 -1.90 6.11 -14.62
CA ARG A 278 -0.96 7.11 -14.11
C ARG A 278 -1.41 8.52 -14.46
N VAL A 279 -1.50 9.37 -13.44
CA VAL A 279 -1.83 10.81 -13.57
C VAL A 279 -0.57 11.66 -13.35
N HIS A 280 0.28 11.27 -12.40
CA HIS A 280 1.55 11.91 -12.11
C HIS A 280 2.67 10.88 -11.94
N GLY A 281 3.86 11.24 -12.36
CA GLY A 281 5.04 10.38 -12.36
C GLY A 281 5.34 9.82 -13.77
N PRO A 282 6.21 8.80 -13.90
CA PRO A 282 6.94 8.17 -12.80
C PRO A 282 8.02 9.10 -12.22
N ILE A 283 8.24 9.03 -10.91
CA ILE A 283 9.31 9.72 -10.19
C ILE A 283 10.36 8.68 -9.84
N MET A 284 11.44 8.66 -10.60
CA MET A 284 12.47 7.61 -10.55
C MET A 284 13.55 7.86 -9.51
N GLU A 285 13.58 9.04 -8.90
CA GLU A 285 14.47 9.37 -7.80
C GLU A 285 13.93 8.82 -6.48
N ASN A 286 14.83 8.64 -5.48
CA ASN A 286 14.37 8.32 -4.13
C ASN A 286 13.36 9.38 -3.66
N ASN A 287 12.29 8.90 -3.05
CA ASN A 287 11.13 9.73 -2.77
C ASN A 287 10.38 9.32 -1.49
N VAL A 288 9.51 10.21 -1.05
CA VAL A 288 8.56 9.99 0.05
C VAL A 288 7.20 10.61 -0.31
N GLY A 289 6.13 9.86 -0.08
CA GLY A 289 4.75 10.32 -0.23
C GLY A 289 4.25 11.02 1.03
N LEU A 290 3.37 12.00 0.87
CA LEU A 290 2.72 12.70 1.97
C LEU A 290 1.24 12.91 1.67
N LEU A 291 0.37 12.51 2.58
CA LEU A 291 -1.04 12.88 2.56
C LEU A 291 -1.29 14.00 3.58
N ARG A 292 -1.93 15.07 3.14
CA ARG A 292 -2.38 16.16 4.01
C ARG A 292 -3.90 16.13 4.12
N PHE A 293 -4.38 16.15 5.34
CA PHE A 293 -5.81 16.24 5.67
C PHE A 293 -6.12 17.66 6.10
N LEU A 294 -6.86 18.40 5.27
CA LEU A 294 -7.02 19.85 5.39
C LEU A 294 -8.45 20.20 5.82
N ALA A 295 -8.63 20.54 7.09
CA ALA A 295 -9.96 20.83 7.64
C ALA A 295 -10.52 22.21 7.22
N ASP A 296 -9.66 23.13 6.80
CA ASP A 296 -10.02 24.54 6.58
C ASP A 296 -9.96 24.97 5.11
N ASP A 297 -9.63 24.07 4.19
CA ASP A 297 -9.41 24.36 2.79
C ASP A 297 -10.56 23.81 1.93
N SER A 298 -10.57 24.17 0.64
CA SER A 298 -11.50 23.65 -0.39
C SER A 298 -11.26 22.16 -0.71
N SER A 299 -10.20 21.58 -0.18
CA SER A 299 -9.82 20.16 -0.36
C SER A 299 -9.75 19.45 0.99
N LEU A 300 -10.31 18.25 1.05
CA LEU A 300 -10.24 17.41 2.25
C LEU A 300 -8.94 16.61 2.30
N VAL A 301 -8.47 16.09 1.15
CA VAL A 301 -7.27 15.27 1.02
C VAL A 301 -6.40 15.76 -0.11
N LYS A 302 -5.14 16.06 0.20
CA LYS A 302 -4.10 16.41 -0.78
C LYS A 302 -2.95 15.40 -0.68
N ALA A 303 -2.55 14.83 -1.81
CA ALA A 303 -1.37 13.98 -1.92
C ALA A 303 -0.20 14.75 -2.51
N GLU A 304 1.00 14.44 -2.05
CA GLU A 304 2.26 15.02 -2.50
C GLU A 304 3.33 13.92 -2.58
N ILE A 305 4.25 14.01 -3.55
CA ILE A 305 5.45 13.19 -3.61
C ILE A 305 6.66 14.12 -3.65
N TRP A 306 7.59 13.90 -2.73
CA TRP A 306 8.80 14.69 -2.53
C TRP A 306 10.03 13.85 -2.80
N ASP A 307 11.05 14.41 -3.46
CA ASP A 307 12.32 13.73 -3.64
C ASP A 307 13.29 13.96 -2.47
N VAL A 308 14.46 13.33 -2.55
CA VAL A 308 15.49 13.43 -1.50
C VAL A 308 16.21 14.78 -1.46
N ALA A 309 16.03 15.64 -2.43
CA ALA A 309 16.48 17.02 -2.41
C ALA A 309 15.52 17.95 -1.66
N GLY A 310 14.33 17.44 -1.32
CA GLY A 310 13.26 18.22 -0.69
C GLY A 310 12.43 18.99 -1.71
N ASP A 311 12.46 18.59 -2.99
CA ASP A 311 11.67 19.19 -4.04
C ASP A 311 10.32 18.46 -4.21
N LEU A 312 9.24 19.24 -4.29
CA LEU A 312 7.90 18.71 -4.58
C LEU A 312 7.83 18.28 -6.06
N ARG A 313 7.68 16.98 -6.29
CA ARG A 313 7.68 16.40 -7.64
C ARG A 313 6.27 16.20 -8.21
N ALA A 314 5.32 15.91 -7.36
CA ALA A 314 3.91 15.76 -7.75
C ALA A 314 2.98 16.21 -6.63
N SER A 315 1.81 16.72 -7.02
CA SER A 315 0.77 17.12 -6.06
C SER A 315 -0.62 16.99 -6.69
N GLN A 316 -1.55 16.38 -5.95
CA GLN A 316 -2.92 16.13 -6.41
C GLN A 316 -3.93 16.31 -5.27
N ILE A 317 -5.05 16.97 -5.54
CA ILE A 317 -6.21 16.94 -4.67
C ILE A 317 -7.01 15.67 -4.97
N LEU A 318 -7.13 14.80 -3.97
CA LEU A 318 -7.83 13.50 -4.11
C LEU A 318 -9.33 13.62 -3.81
N ALA A 319 -9.69 14.46 -2.86
CA ALA A 319 -11.07 14.72 -2.48
C ALA A 319 -11.27 16.22 -2.23
N PRO A 320 -12.08 16.90 -3.05
CA PRO A 320 -12.57 18.24 -2.71
C PRO A 320 -13.54 18.14 -1.53
N ARG A 321 -13.73 19.24 -0.83
CA ARG A 321 -14.65 19.32 0.30
C ARG A 321 -16.09 19.55 -0.13
#